data_39c61b812548144173516c6bd596fb76
#
_entry.id   39c61b812548144173516c6bd596fb76
#
_cell.length_a   1.000
_cell.length_b   1.000
_cell.length_c   1.000
_cell.angle_alpha   90.00
_cell.angle_beta   90.00
_cell.angle_gamma   90.00
#
_symmetry.space_group_name_H-M   'P 1'
#
loop_
_entity.id
_entity.type
_entity.pdbx_description
1 polymer ?
#
loop_
_entity_poly.entity_id
_entity_poly.type
_entity_poly.pdbx_seq_one_letter_code
_entity_poly.pdbx_strand_id
1 'polypeptide(L)'
;MINEILKSICRQGTENYKCYNILKDLLTKNDDFRDKIINGIKENKISGFSEELWNNLNKQNIRFRGINDFDDIFRNGFNLGYCTPCSKQVSYSLKSCYIRGGLFPILKGTDNCPNGEHTWIEYDGRILDTSLMLDIDLDYKDILGYIEENRYNPNIDSLIVPLKNLQMIHL
;
A
#
# COMPACT_ATOMS: atom_id res chain seq x y z
N MET A 1 -17.77 -6.33 15.51
CA MET A 1 -17.64 -5.28 14.48
C MET A 1 -16.23 -5.24 13.88
N ILE A 2 -15.15 -4.92 14.61
CA ILE A 2 -13.78 -4.85 14.05
C ILE A 2 -13.35 -6.17 13.41
N ASN A 3 -13.61 -7.30 14.06
CA ASN A 3 -13.27 -8.62 13.51
C ASN A 3 -14.02 -8.93 12.22
N GLU A 4 -15.24 -8.45 12.07
CA GLU A 4 -16.02 -8.63 10.85
C GLU A 4 -15.47 -7.80 9.70
N ILE A 5 -15.04 -6.55 9.98
CA ILE A 5 -14.35 -5.71 9.02
C ILE A 5 -13.06 -6.39 8.55
N LEU A 6 -12.26 -6.87 9.49
CA LEU A 6 -11.00 -7.52 9.18
C LEU A 6 -11.19 -8.78 8.34
N LYS A 7 -12.23 -9.58 8.62
CA LYS A 7 -12.57 -10.77 7.82
C LYS A 7 -12.98 -10.43 6.39
N SER A 8 -13.54 -9.25 6.15
CA SER A 8 -13.95 -8.83 4.81
C SER A 8 -12.81 -8.29 3.95
N ILE A 9 -11.74 -7.80 4.57
CA ILE A 9 -10.59 -7.19 3.88
C ILE A 9 -9.29 -7.97 4.04
N CYS A 10 -9.19 -8.87 4.99
CA CYS A 10 -8.06 -9.76 5.18
C CYS A 10 -8.45 -11.20 4.88
N ARG A 11 -7.49 -11.99 4.45
CA ARG A 11 -7.71 -13.42 4.23
C ARG A 11 -8.09 -14.11 5.55
N GLN A 12 -9.04 -15.02 5.47
CA GLN A 12 -9.48 -15.80 6.64
C GLN A 12 -8.30 -16.58 7.26
N GLY A 13 -8.18 -16.54 8.58
CA GLY A 13 -7.11 -17.20 9.31
C GLY A 13 -5.81 -16.40 9.42
N THR A 14 -5.87 -15.09 9.20
CA THR A 14 -4.68 -14.21 9.18
C THR A 14 -4.45 -13.41 10.46
N GLU A 15 -5.09 -13.79 11.56
CA GLU A 15 -5.07 -13.04 12.82
C GLU A 15 -3.66 -12.80 13.39
N ASN A 16 -2.70 -13.65 13.03
CA ASN A 16 -1.30 -13.54 13.47
C ASN A 16 -0.41 -12.81 12.45
N TYR A 17 -0.97 -12.33 11.35
CA TYR A 17 -0.21 -11.68 10.31
C TYR A 17 0.01 -10.20 10.63
N LYS A 18 1.18 -9.67 10.26
CA LYS A 18 1.54 -8.28 10.55
C LYS A 18 0.54 -7.27 10.01
N CYS A 19 0.13 -7.43 8.76
CA CYS A 19 -0.82 -6.52 8.12
C CYS A 19 -2.16 -6.50 8.86
N TYR A 20 -2.64 -7.66 9.26
CA TYR A 20 -3.84 -7.80 10.07
C TYR A 20 -3.73 -7.04 11.39
N ASN A 21 -2.62 -7.21 12.11
CA ASN A 21 -2.43 -6.58 13.41
C ASN A 21 -2.30 -5.06 13.31
N ILE A 22 -1.60 -4.56 12.30
CA ILE A 22 -1.50 -3.12 12.04
C ILE A 22 -2.88 -2.53 11.75
N LEU A 23 -3.61 -3.14 10.84
CA LEU A 23 -4.94 -2.68 10.48
C LEU A 23 -5.92 -2.76 11.64
N LYS A 24 -5.87 -3.84 12.43
CA LYS A 24 -6.67 -3.99 13.65
C LYS A 24 -6.39 -2.88 14.65
N ASP A 25 -5.13 -2.54 14.85
CA ASP A 25 -4.72 -1.46 15.75
C ASP A 25 -5.25 -0.10 15.29
N LEU A 26 -5.10 0.22 14.01
CA LEU A 26 -5.64 1.44 13.41
C LEU A 26 -7.16 1.55 13.54
N LEU A 27 -7.88 0.49 13.22
CA LEU A 27 -9.34 0.44 13.32
C LEU A 27 -9.84 0.53 14.77
N THR A 28 -9.06 0.04 15.71
CA THR A 28 -9.39 0.09 17.14
C THR A 28 -9.18 1.49 17.70
N LYS A 29 -8.09 2.14 17.32
CA LYS A 29 -7.67 3.43 17.88
C LYS A 29 -8.31 4.64 17.20
N ASN A 30 -8.82 4.48 15.98
CA ASN A 30 -9.34 5.59 15.19
C ASN A 30 -10.76 5.29 14.70
N ASP A 31 -11.75 5.82 15.42
CA ASP A 31 -13.18 5.62 15.12
C ASP A 31 -13.57 6.19 13.75
N ASP A 32 -13.06 7.36 13.40
CA ASP A 32 -13.34 8.00 12.12
C ASP A 32 -12.80 7.18 10.94
N PHE A 33 -11.58 6.68 11.06
CA PHE A 33 -11.00 5.80 10.06
C PHE A 33 -11.78 4.49 9.91
N ARG A 34 -12.16 3.89 11.04
CA ARG A 34 -12.99 2.69 11.04
C ARG A 34 -14.30 2.89 10.30
N ASP A 35 -15.00 3.99 10.57
CA ASP A 35 -16.28 4.29 9.93
C ASP A 35 -16.11 4.52 8.42
N LYS A 36 -15.05 5.18 8.01
CA LYS A 36 -14.70 5.37 6.60
C LYS A 36 -14.38 4.07 5.89
N ILE A 37 -13.67 3.16 6.53
CA ILE A 37 -13.40 1.82 6.00
C ILE A 37 -14.69 1.02 5.85
N ILE A 38 -15.55 1.02 6.86
CA ILE A 38 -16.85 0.33 6.80
C ILE A 38 -17.68 0.83 5.62
N ASN A 39 -17.77 2.13 5.46
CA ASN A 39 -18.54 2.74 4.37
C ASN A 39 -17.93 2.39 3.01
N GLY A 40 -16.62 2.43 2.89
CA GLY A 40 -15.91 2.07 1.67
C GLY A 40 -16.13 0.60 1.28
N ILE A 41 -16.17 -0.31 2.24
CA ILE A 41 -16.49 -1.72 1.99
C ILE A 41 -17.94 -1.88 1.52
N LYS A 42 -18.88 -1.23 2.16
CA LYS A 42 -20.32 -1.27 1.78
C LYS A 42 -20.55 -0.72 0.38
N GLU A 43 -19.79 0.27 -0.04
CA GLU A 43 -19.87 0.90 -1.36
C GLU A 43 -19.02 0.20 -2.42
N ASN A 44 -18.35 -0.92 -2.09
CA ASN A 44 -17.40 -1.63 -2.95
C ASN A 44 -16.22 -0.75 -3.40
N LYS A 45 -15.81 0.21 -2.57
CA LYS A 45 -14.68 1.11 -2.82
C LYS A 45 -13.39 0.65 -2.17
N ILE A 46 -13.47 -0.25 -1.22
CA ILE A 46 -12.34 -0.80 -0.47
C ILE A 46 -12.48 -2.31 -0.39
N SER A 47 -11.39 -3.00 -0.70
CA SER A 47 -11.25 -4.45 -0.51
C SER A 47 -9.84 -4.79 -0.02
N GLY A 48 -9.65 -6.02 0.43
CA GLY A 48 -8.32 -6.55 0.70
C GLY A 48 -7.58 -6.89 -0.60
N PHE A 49 -6.28 -7.01 -0.51
CA PHE A 49 -5.42 -7.47 -1.60
C PHE A 49 -5.86 -8.86 -2.06
N SER A 50 -6.07 -9.05 -3.35
CA SER A 50 -6.54 -10.32 -3.89
C SER A 50 -5.38 -11.26 -4.24
N GLU A 51 -5.64 -12.56 -4.15
CA GLU A 51 -4.71 -13.58 -4.61
C GLU A 51 -4.49 -13.51 -6.14
N GLU A 52 -5.50 -13.09 -6.88
CA GLU A 52 -5.39 -12.84 -8.33
C GLU A 52 -4.36 -11.76 -8.62
N LEU A 53 -4.39 -10.64 -7.90
CA LEU A 53 -3.39 -9.58 -8.02
C LEU A 53 -1.99 -10.11 -7.69
N TRP A 54 -1.85 -10.87 -6.61
CA TRP A 54 -0.59 -11.50 -6.25
C TRP A 54 -0.05 -12.42 -7.36
N ASN A 55 -0.92 -13.26 -7.93
CA ASN A 55 -0.54 -14.16 -9.02
C ASN A 55 -0.10 -13.38 -10.27
N ASN A 56 -0.76 -12.27 -10.56
CA ASN A 56 -0.36 -11.38 -11.66
C ASN A 56 1.02 -10.75 -11.43
N LEU A 57 1.31 -10.33 -10.21
CA LEU A 57 2.62 -9.82 -9.83
C LEU A 57 3.70 -10.89 -9.94
N ASN A 58 3.42 -12.11 -9.50
CA ASN A 58 4.35 -13.24 -9.61
C ASN A 58 4.68 -13.61 -11.04
N LYS A 59 3.70 -13.57 -11.96
CA LYS A 59 3.93 -13.83 -13.39
C LYS A 59 4.91 -12.85 -14.01
N GLN A 60 5.07 -11.68 -13.43
CA GLN A 60 5.99 -10.65 -13.87
C GLN A 60 7.36 -10.72 -13.19
N ASN A 61 7.65 -11.84 -12.53
CA ASN A 61 8.91 -12.10 -11.82
C ASN A 61 9.24 -11.14 -10.69
N ILE A 62 8.24 -10.55 -10.05
CA ILE A 62 8.48 -9.78 -8.83
C ILE A 62 8.86 -10.76 -7.73
N ARG A 63 10.04 -10.55 -7.17
CA ARG A 63 10.56 -11.31 -6.04
C ARG A 63 10.64 -10.38 -4.83
N PHE A 64 9.87 -10.69 -3.82
CA PHE A 64 9.98 -10.02 -2.53
C PHE A 64 10.77 -10.91 -1.59
N ARG A 65 11.82 -10.36 -0.98
CA ARG A 65 12.68 -11.11 -0.06
C ARG A 65 11.88 -11.66 1.13
N GLY A 66 11.94 -12.97 1.31
CA GLY A 66 11.25 -13.66 2.41
C GLY A 66 9.76 -13.90 2.15
N ILE A 67 9.26 -13.59 0.95
CA ILE A 67 7.87 -13.82 0.57
C ILE A 67 7.84 -14.81 -0.59
N ASN A 68 7.31 -16.01 -0.34
CA ASN A 68 7.26 -17.11 -1.30
C ASN A 68 5.85 -17.33 -1.87
N ASP A 69 4.82 -16.98 -1.11
CA ASP A 69 3.44 -17.17 -1.50
C ASP A 69 2.54 -16.03 -0.96
N PHE A 70 1.26 -16.10 -1.29
CA PHE A 70 0.30 -15.08 -0.90
C PHE A 70 0.12 -14.97 0.62
N ASP A 71 0.22 -16.08 1.35
CA ASP A 71 0.11 -16.08 2.81
C ASP A 71 1.32 -15.40 3.47
N ASP A 72 2.49 -15.54 2.88
CA ASP A 72 3.70 -14.89 3.38
C ASP A 72 3.60 -13.36 3.36
N ILE A 73 2.85 -12.77 2.44
CA ILE A 73 2.60 -11.33 2.41
C ILE A 73 1.97 -10.87 3.72
N PHE A 74 0.95 -11.59 4.18
CA PHE A 74 0.26 -11.24 5.42
C PHE A 74 1.11 -11.53 6.66
N ARG A 75 1.92 -12.59 6.61
CA ARG A 75 2.75 -13.04 7.73
C ARG A 75 3.98 -12.16 7.94
N ASN A 76 4.72 -11.91 6.87
CA ASN A 76 5.98 -11.16 6.90
C ASN A 76 5.81 -9.69 6.53
N GLY A 77 4.74 -9.38 5.83
CA GLY A 77 4.22 -8.05 5.55
C GLY A 77 5.11 -7.17 4.69
N PHE A 78 4.48 -6.37 3.88
CA PHE A 78 5.04 -5.08 3.50
C PHE A 78 4.75 -4.15 4.68
N ASN A 79 5.62 -4.11 5.67
CA ASN A 79 5.36 -3.25 6.83
C ASN A 79 5.58 -1.77 6.47
N LEU A 80 5.15 -0.87 7.34
CA LEU A 80 5.23 0.57 7.11
C LEU A 80 6.67 1.06 6.84
N GLY A 81 7.68 0.40 7.39
CA GLY A 81 9.09 0.74 7.13
C GLY A 81 9.58 0.38 5.72
N TYR A 82 8.86 -0.46 4.98
CA TYR A 82 9.23 -0.94 3.64
C TYR A 82 8.24 -0.51 2.54
N CYS A 83 7.36 0.42 2.82
CA CYS A 83 6.34 0.85 1.86
C CYS A 83 6.94 1.41 0.56
N THR A 84 8.01 2.18 0.62
CA THR A 84 8.65 2.76 -0.56
C THR A 84 9.29 1.71 -1.47
N PRO A 85 10.20 0.85 -1.02
CA PRO A 85 10.80 -0.16 -1.90
C PRO A 85 9.77 -1.15 -2.45
N CYS A 86 8.79 -1.55 -1.67
CA CYS A 86 7.74 -2.46 -2.14
C CYS A 86 6.86 -1.79 -3.19
N SER A 87 6.41 -0.57 -2.95
CA SER A 87 5.60 0.18 -3.90
C SER A 87 6.34 0.44 -5.22
N LYS A 88 7.63 0.76 -5.15
CA LYS A 88 8.47 0.95 -6.33
C LYS A 88 8.55 -0.32 -7.18
N GLN A 89 8.77 -1.48 -6.58
CA GLN A 89 8.82 -2.76 -7.30
C GLN A 89 7.49 -3.10 -7.96
N VAL A 90 6.39 -2.98 -7.22
CA VAL A 90 5.05 -3.28 -7.73
C VAL A 90 4.67 -2.33 -8.86
N SER A 91 4.93 -1.04 -8.70
CA SER A 91 4.64 -0.05 -9.74
C SER A 91 5.44 -0.28 -11.02
N TYR A 92 6.69 -0.68 -10.91
CA TYR A 92 7.51 -1.07 -12.06
C TYR A 92 6.87 -2.21 -12.84
N SER A 93 6.42 -3.25 -12.16
CA SER A 93 5.81 -4.42 -12.80
C SER A 93 4.44 -4.13 -13.40
N LEU A 94 3.64 -3.31 -12.73
CA LEU A 94 2.33 -2.89 -13.24
C LEU A 94 2.42 -1.77 -14.28
N LYS A 95 3.61 -1.28 -14.59
CA LYS A 95 3.84 -0.10 -15.44
C LYS A 95 3.01 1.10 -14.98
N SER A 96 3.01 1.34 -13.70
CA SER A 96 2.23 2.37 -13.01
C SER A 96 3.10 3.31 -12.20
N CYS A 97 2.49 4.28 -11.55
CA CYS A 97 3.16 5.21 -10.67
C CYS A 97 3.10 4.77 -9.21
N TYR A 98 4.13 5.10 -8.44
CA TYR A 98 4.02 5.10 -6.99
C TYR A 98 4.04 6.53 -6.46
N ILE A 99 3.37 6.73 -5.34
CA ILE A 99 3.14 8.03 -4.74
C ILE A 99 3.81 8.07 -3.37
N ARG A 100 4.60 9.10 -3.13
CA ARG A 100 5.09 9.42 -1.79
C ARG A 100 4.31 10.59 -1.23
N GLY A 101 3.88 10.46 -0.01
CA GLY A 101 3.11 11.48 0.65
C GLY A 101 2.85 11.10 2.10
N GLY A 102 1.62 11.23 2.55
CA GLY A 102 1.21 10.86 3.89
C GLY A 102 -0.18 10.25 3.92
N LEU A 103 -0.44 9.49 4.96
CA LEU A 103 -1.76 9.01 5.34
C LEU A 103 -2.14 9.70 6.66
N PHE A 104 -2.76 10.85 6.55
CA PHE A 104 -3.05 11.75 7.67
C PHE A 104 -4.56 11.75 8.01
N PRO A 105 -4.91 11.83 9.28
CA PRO A 105 -4.05 11.80 10.48
C PRO A 105 -3.68 10.39 10.95
N ILE A 106 -4.00 9.38 10.19
CA ILE A 106 -4.08 7.98 10.60
C ILE A 106 -2.71 7.42 11.02
N LEU A 107 -1.69 7.61 10.20
CA LEU A 107 -0.34 7.08 10.48
C LEU A 107 0.53 8.04 11.29
N LYS A 108 0.13 9.31 11.41
CA LYS A 108 0.92 10.30 12.15
C LYS A 108 1.01 9.94 13.62
N GLY A 109 2.23 9.88 14.13
CA GLY A 109 2.48 9.54 15.53
C GLY A 109 2.50 8.03 15.83
N THR A 110 2.37 7.17 14.81
CA THR A 110 2.61 5.73 14.99
C THR A 110 4.12 5.46 15.10
N ASP A 111 4.49 4.38 15.78
CA ASP A 111 5.90 4.02 15.98
C ASP A 111 6.66 3.81 14.66
N ASN A 112 5.97 3.31 13.64
CA ASN A 112 6.55 3.04 12.31
C ASN A 112 6.55 4.26 11.39
N CYS A 113 5.67 5.24 11.64
CA CYS A 113 5.52 6.45 10.82
C CYS A 113 5.25 7.68 11.69
N PRO A 114 6.26 8.16 12.48
CA PRO A 114 6.05 9.29 13.41
C PRO A 114 5.53 10.55 12.72
N ASN A 115 5.93 10.77 11.46
CA ASN A 115 5.52 11.94 10.68
C ASN A 115 4.31 11.67 9.77
N GLY A 116 3.77 10.45 9.76
CA GLY A 116 2.67 10.05 8.90
C GLY A 116 3.08 9.79 7.44
N GLU A 117 4.38 9.79 7.14
CA GLU A 117 4.90 9.51 5.80
C GLU A 117 4.50 8.12 5.33
N HIS A 118 4.07 8.03 4.06
CA HIS A 118 3.60 6.79 3.47
C HIS A 118 3.84 6.76 1.97
N THR A 119 3.87 5.56 1.40
CA THR A 119 4.03 5.34 -0.03
C THR A 119 3.03 4.28 -0.48
N TRP A 120 2.36 4.54 -1.60
CA TRP A 120 1.38 3.63 -2.20
C TRP A 120 1.50 3.64 -3.72
N ILE A 121 0.73 2.78 -4.37
CA ILE A 121 0.71 2.66 -5.83
C ILE A 121 -0.64 3.18 -6.33
N GLU A 122 -0.63 3.94 -7.42
CA GLU A 122 -1.83 4.21 -8.19
C GLU A 122 -1.79 3.41 -9.49
N TYR A 123 -2.80 2.60 -9.69
CA TYR A 123 -2.92 1.72 -10.85
C TYR A 123 -4.37 1.54 -11.26
N ASP A 124 -4.66 1.83 -12.53
CA ASP A 124 -5.98 1.62 -13.14
C ASP A 124 -7.14 2.21 -12.32
N GLY A 125 -6.99 3.48 -11.91
CA GLY A 125 -7.99 4.18 -11.11
C GLY A 125 -8.12 3.72 -9.68
N ARG A 126 -7.12 2.98 -9.16
CA ARG A 126 -7.13 2.43 -7.80
C ARG A 126 -5.83 2.75 -7.07
N ILE A 127 -5.92 2.77 -5.75
CA ILE A 127 -4.78 2.75 -4.85
C ILE A 127 -4.53 1.32 -4.41
N LEU A 128 -3.28 0.86 -4.56
CA LEU A 128 -2.81 -0.37 -3.97
C LEU A 128 -1.86 -0.02 -2.82
N ASP A 129 -2.31 -0.26 -1.61
CA ASP A 129 -1.51 -0.01 -0.40
C ASP A 129 -0.87 -1.33 0.07
N THR A 130 0.41 -1.48 -0.20
CA THR A 130 1.15 -2.70 0.13
C THR A 130 1.44 -2.87 1.62
N SER A 131 1.33 -1.81 2.41
CA SER A 131 1.52 -1.86 3.85
C SER A 131 0.26 -2.28 4.60
N LEU A 132 -0.89 -1.77 4.18
CA LEU A 132 -2.19 -2.11 4.75
C LEU A 132 -2.85 -3.28 4.00
N MET A 133 -2.28 -3.68 2.88
CA MET A 133 -2.82 -4.72 1.99
C MET A 133 -4.25 -4.42 1.52
N LEU A 134 -4.49 -3.15 1.19
CA LEU A 134 -5.78 -2.65 0.74
C LEU A 134 -5.73 -2.25 -0.74
N ASP A 135 -6.84 -2.52 -1.40
CA ASP A 135 -7.18 -2.10 -2.75
C ASP A 135 -8.32 -1.09 -2.63
N ILE A 136 -8.07 0.16 -3.00
CA ILE A 136 -8.94 1.29 -2.72
C ILE A 136 -9.25 2.00 -4.03
N ASP A 137 -10.53 2.28 -4.28
CA ASP A 137 -10.93 3.13 -5.40
C ASP A 137 -10.30 4.53 -5.24
N LEU A 138 -9.72 5.06 -6.30
CA LEU A 138 -8.98 6.33 -6.27
C LEU A 138 -9.85 7.51 -5.83
N ASP A 139 -11.14 7.51 -6.12
CA ASP A 139 -12.06 8.55 -5.69
C ASP A 139 -12.27 8.59 -4.16
N TYR A 140 -11.87 7.51 -3.46
CA TYR A 140 -11.94 7.40 -2.02
C TYR A 140 -10.67 7.90 -1.28
N LYS A 141 -9.65 8.29 -2.04
CA LYS A 141 -8.33 8.70 -1.55
C LYS A 141 -8.39 9.79 -0.49
N ASP A 142 -9.07 10.88 -0.79
CA ASP A 142 -9.15 12.04 0.09
C ASP A 142 -9.96 11.74 1.35
N ILE A 143 -11.00 10.92 1.23
CA ILE A 143 -11.83 10.48 2.35
C ILE A 143 -10.99 9.73 3.40
N LEU A 144 -10.08 8.87 2.96
CA LEU A 144 -9.19 8.11 3.83
C LEU A 144 -7.96 8.90 4.31
N GLY A 145 -7.71 10.08 3.76
CA GLY A 145 -6.60 10.91 4.19
C GLY A 145 -5.27 10.65 3.48
N TYR A 146 -5.27 10.02 2.31
CA TYR A 146 -4.09 9.90 1.46
C TYR A 146 -3.77 11.26 0.83
N ILE A 147 -2.62 11.83 1.17
CA ILE A 147 -2.17 13.14 0.68
C ILE A 147 -0.91 12.96 -0.16
N GLU A 148 -1.04 13.21 -1.46
CA GLU A 148 0.08 13.14 -2.41
C GLU A 148 1.04 14.31 -2.23
N GLU A 149 2.35 14.02 -2.15
CA GLU A 149 3.41 15.02 -2.19
C GLU A 149 4.24 14.89 -3.47
N ASN A 150 4.63 13.66 -3.86
CA ASN A 150 5.43 13.38 -5.03
C ASN A 150 4.93 12.14 -5.76
N ARG A 151 4.95 12.21 -7.08
CA ARG A 151 4.55 11.12 -7.98
C ARG A 151 5.76 10.66 -8.79
N TYR A 152 5.97 9.35 -8.84
CA TYR A 152 7.09 8.73 -9.54
C TYR A 152 6.60 7.67 -10.51
N ASN A 153 7.10 7.72 -11.76
CA ASN A 153 6.91 6.66 -12.72
C ASN A 153 8.23 5.89 -12.90
N PRO A 154 8.41 4.72 -12.29
CA PRO A 154 9.68 4.01 -12.33
C PRO A 154 10.08 3.52 -13.73
N ASN A 155 9.12 3.36 -14.64
CA ASN A 155 9.42 2.99 -16.03
C ASN A 155 10.06 4.13 -16.83
N ILE A 156 9.68 5.38 -16.53
CA ILE A 156 10.27 6.58 -17.14
C ILE A 156 11.55 6.97 -16.40
N ASP A 157 11.51 6.98 -15.07
CA ASP A 157 12.63 7.39 -14.23
C ASP A 157 13.84 6.47 -14.39
N SER A 158 13.64 5.18 -14.61
CA SER A 158 14.73 4.24 -14.91
C SER A 158 15.45 4.52 -16.22
N LEU A 159 14.81 5.20 -17.17
CA LEU A 159 15.42 5.68 -18.42
C LEU A 159 16.13 7.02 -18.25
N ILE A 160 15.70 7.85 -17.30
CA ILE A 160 16.21 9.20 -17.04
C ILE A 160 17.40 9.22 -16.08
N VAL A 161 17.46 8.24 -15.16
CA VAL A 161 18.55 8.16 -14.16
C VAL A 161 19.97 8.24 -14.79
N PRO A 162 20.30 7.54 -15.88
CA PRO A 162 21.59 7.68 -16.53
C PRO A 162 21.84 9.10 -17.08
N LEU A 163 20.79 9.75 -17.61
CA LEU A 163 20.88 11.11 -18.15
C LEU A 163 21.05 12.16 -17.04
N LYS A 164 20.33 12.01 -15.93
CA LYS A 164 20.48 12.87 -14.76
C LYS A 164 21.86 12.76 -14.15
N ASN A 165 22.39 11.56 -14.04
CA ASN A 165 23.74 11.33 -13.56
C ASN A 165 24.81 11.93 -14.47
N LEU A 166 24.60 11.86 -15.78
CA LEU A 166 25.48 12.50 -16.76
C LEU A 166 25.42 14.04 -16.68
N GLN A 167 24.23 14.61 -16.44
CA GLN A 167 24.07 16.06 -16.25
C GLN A 167 24.71 16.56 -14.95
N MET A 168 24.67 15.76 -13.87
CA MET A 168 25.33 16.10 -12.59
C MET A 168 26.86 16.04 -12.66
N ILE A 169 27.42 15.26 -13.56
CA ILE A 169 28.86 15.16 -13.78
C ILE A 169 29.39 16.38 -14.57
N HIS A 170 28.54 17.08 -15.31
CA HIS A 170 28.90 18.25 -16.11
C HIS A 170 28.56 19.60 -15.45
N LEU A 171 27.99 19.57 -14.26
CA LEU A 171 27.75 20.74 -13.42
C LEU A 171 28.78 20.86 -12.31
#